data_96c40017d0815986af2c039bd6439729
#
_entry.id   96c40017d0815986af2c039bd6439729
#
_cell.length_a   1.000
_cell.length_b   1.000
_cell.length_c   1.000
_cell.angle_alpha   90.00
_cell.angle_beta   90.00
_cell.angle_gamma   90.00
#
_symmetry.space_group_name_H-M   'P 1'
#
loop_
_entity.id
_entity.type
_entity.pdbx_description
1 polymer ?
#
loop_
_entity_poly.entity_id
_entity_poly.type
_entity_poly.pdbx_seq_one_letter_code
_entity_poly.pdbx_strand_id
1 'polypeptide(L)'
;MGNSQHHIPSSFADETSTVVGPKGQLGHTELISHTDRLKEKLWEVSDGVWCLVGNGLSNQTFVRGPKGIIAIDTGECCEEMDAALRLLREKTKEPIVAIIYTHFHYVDGTEAIFETYESSSIPIWGHERISQNRRNYGMEISAAAGRGLMYQFGMALPQEGPDSVINAGLGLAFRNRDHAPYTPGFVQPTNTFSE
;
A
#
# COMPACT_ATOMS: atom_id res chain seq x y z
N MET A 1 -1.58 42.38 -10.32
CA MET A 1 -1.37 41.09 -9.71
C MET A 1 -2.62 40.80 -8.88
N GLY A 2 -3.57 40.07 -9.45
CA GLY A 2 -4.85 39.80 -8.81
C GLY A 2 -4.68 38.70 -7.76
N ASN A 3 -4.99 38.99 -6.49
CA ASN A 3 -5.21 38.00 -5.46
C ASN A 3 -6.43 37.18 -5.86
N SER A 4 -6.22 36.00 -6.41
CA SER A 4 -7.29 35.02 -6.55
C SER A 4 -7.58 34.50 -5.15
N GLN A 5 -8.56 35.11 -4.47
CA GLN A 5 -9.14 34.49 -3.28
C GLN A 5 -9.81 33.19 -3.74
N HIS A 6 -9.22 32.06 -3.41
CA HIS A 6 -9.86 30.76 -3.60
C HIS A 6 -11.15 30.77 -2.77
N HIS A 7 -12.28 30.77 -3.46
CA HIS A 7 -13.59 30.70 -2.84
C HIS A 7 -13.82 29.25 -2.35
N ILE A 8 -13.57 29.00 -1.08
CA ILE A 8 -13.94 27.74 -0.44
C ILE A 8 -15.46 27.76 -0.24
N PRO A 9 -16.23 26.83 -0.81
CA PRO A 9 -17.67 26.79 -0.62
C PRO A 9 -18.01 26.69 0.87
N SER A 10 -18.85 27.58 1.36
CA SER A 10 -19.20 27.73 2.79
C SER A 10 -19.79 26.46 3.44
N SER A 11 -20.23 25.47 2.65
CA SER A 11 -20.77 24.20 3.13
C SER A 11 -19.71 23.20 3.63
N PHE A 12 -18.42 23.48 3.38
CA PHE A 12 -17.31 22.59 3.75
C PHE A 12 -16.22 23.28 4.58
N ALA A 13 -16.33 24.56 4.81
CA ALA A 13 -15.31 25.35 5.50
C ALA A 13 -15.84 25.83 6.86
N ASP A 14 -15.56 25.07 7.88
CA ASP A 14 -15.30 25.65 9.18
C ASP A 14 -13.87 26.21 9.14
N GLU A 15 -13.75 27.55 9.03
CA GLU A 15 -12.45 28.23 8.97
C GLU A 15 -11.56 27.89 10.20
N THR A 16 -12.17 27.45 11.30
CA THR A 16 -11.44 27.07 12.52
C THR A 16 -10.80 25.68 12.42
N SER A 17 -11.28 24.83 11.53
CA SER A 17 -10.76 23.46 11.32
C SER A 17 -9.84 23.34 10.11
N THR A 18 -9.65 24.40 9.31
CA THR A 18 -8.76 24.42 8.15
C THR A 18 -7.36 24.89 8.53
N VAL A 19 -6.36 24.09 8.20
CA VAL A 19 -4.94 24.37 8.46
C VAL A 19 -4.09 24.21 7.20
N VAL A 20 -2.88 24.78 7.25
CA VAL A 20 -1.88 24.63 6.17
C VAL A 20 -1.00 23.42 6.51
N GLY A 21 -0.94 22.47 5.58
CA GLY A 21 -0.06 21.31 5.68
C GLY A 21 1.40 21.60 5.31
N PRO A 22 2.31 20.62 5.50
CA PRO A 22 3.76 20.80 5.31
C PRO A 22 4.19 21.20 3.90
N LYS A 23 3.40 20.87 2.87
CA LYS A 23 3.65 21.23 1.47
C LYS A 23 2.80 22.40 0.99
N GLY A 24 2.18 23.15 1.90
CA GLY A 24 1.30 24.27 1.60
C GLY A 24 -0.15 23.88 1.31
N GLN A 25 -0.53 22.61 1.51
CA GLN A 25 -1.91 22.14 1.31
C GLN A 25 -2.87 22.84 2.29
N LEU A 26 -4.03 23.24 1.81
CA LEU A 26 -5.14 23.63 2.67
C LEU A 26 -6.04 22.42 2.91
N GLY A 27 -6.27 22.06 4.15
CA GLY A 27 -7.12 20.93 4.49
C GLY A 27 -7.60 20.94 5.92
N HIS A 28 -8.56 20.05 6.18
CA HIS A 28 -9.06 19.86 7.53
C HIS A 28 -7.94 19.36 8.46
N THR A 29 -7.89 19.88 9.68
CA THR A 29 -6.82 19.58 10.64
C THR A 29 -6.65 18.07 10.89
N GLU A 30 -7.77 17.31 10.95
CA GLU A 30 -7.72 15.86 11.12
C GLU A 30 -7.10 15.14 9.90
N LEU A 31 -7.38 15.62 8.66
CA LEU A 31 -6.81 15.03 7.44
C LEU A 31 -5.31 15.32 7.36
N ILE A 32 -4.89 16.53 7.70
CA ILE A 32 -3.46 16.89 7.76
C ILE A 32 -2.74 16.06 8.83
N SER A 33 -3.31 15.94 10.03
CA SER A 33 -2.72 15.16 11.13
C SER A 33 -2.69 13.65 10.84
N HIS A 34 -3.67 13.14 10.07
CA HIS A 34 -3.69 11.73 9.65
C HIS A 34 -2.45 11.35 8.84
N THR A 35 -1.84 12.29 8.10
CA THR A 35 -0.60 12.08 7.37
C THR A 35 0.52 11.48 8.21
N ASP A 36 0.60 11.85 9.49
CA ASP A 36 1.61 11.31 10.41
C ASP A 36 1.42 9.81 10.70
N ARG A 37 0.19 9.32 10.65
CA ARG A 37 -0.13 7.91 10.85
C ARG A 37 0.19 7.05 9.61
N LEU A 38 0.30 7.70 8.45
CA LEU A 38 0.58 7.04 7.16
C LEU A 38 2.08 7.03 6.83
N LYS A 39 2.95 7.54 7.69
CA LYS A 39 4.40 7.44 7.52
C LYS A 39 4.85 6.00 7.64
N GLU A 40 5.83 5.62 6.83
CA GLU A 40 6.39 4.27 6.86
C GLU A 40 6.85 3.88 8.26
N LYS A 41 6.28 2.80 8.76
CA LYS A 41 6.64 2.24 10.06
C LYS A 41 6.24 0.78 10.18
N LEU A 42 7.20 -0.06 10.60
CA LEU A 42 6.94 -1.43 11.00
C LEU A 42 6.49 -1.45 12.47
N TRP A 43 5.23 -1.73 12.68
CA TRP A 43 4.62 -1.85 14.00
C TRP A 43 4.68 -3.29 14.48
N GLU A 44 5.08 -3.51 15.71
CA GLU A 44 4.84 -4.76 16.42
C GLU A 44 3.50 -4.62 17.14
N VAL A 45 2.44 -5.21 16.55
CA VAL A 45 1.06 -5.06 17.04
C VAL A 45 0.73 -6.04 18.17
N SER A 46 1.47 -7.15 18.23
CA SER A 46 1.53 -8.08 19.35
C SER A 46 2.81 -8.89 19.24
N ASP A 47 3.15 -9.69 20.26
CA ASP A 47 4.38 -10.51 20.23
C ASP A 47 4.42 -11.40 18.96
N GLY A 48 5.46 -11.20 18.16
CA GLY A 48 5.66 -11.91 16.89
C GLY A 48 4.68 -11.57 15.76
N VAL A 49 3.94 -10.47 15.86
CA VAL A 49 3.08 -9.97 14.79
C VAL A 49 3.51 -8.57 14.41
N TRP A 50 3.98 -8.38 13.20
CA TRP A 50 4.41 -7.09 12.66
C TRP A 50 3.53 -6.67 11.49
N CYS A 51 3.22 -5.38 11.42
CA CYS A 51 2.47 -4.77 10.34
C CYS A 51 3.21 -3.54 9.84
N LEU A 52 3.61 -3.53 8.59
CA LEU A 52 4.23 -2.39 7.93
C LEU A 52 3.14 -1.51 7.34
N VAL A 53 3.07 -0.27 7.81
CA VAL A 53 2.16 0.76 7.34
C VAL A 53 2.95 1.83 6.61
N GLY A 54 2.40 2.40 5.54
CA GLY A 54 2.96 3.56 4.86
C GLY A 54 4.07 3.25 3.85
N ASN A 55 4.39 1.98 3.64
CA ASN A 55 5.31 1.53 2.60
C ASN A 55 4.68 1.64 1.19
N GLY A 56 3.41 1.32 1.08
CA GLY A 56 2.56 1.46 -0.11
C GLY A 56 1.11 1.75 0.29
N LEU A 57 0.16 1.43 -0.57
CA LEU A 57 -1.27 1.48 -0.22
C LEU A 57 -1.68 0.31 0.66
N SER A 58 -1.08 -0.86 0.47
CA SER A 58 -1.32 -2.03 1.30
C SER A 58 -0.41 -2.06 2.52
N ASN A 59 -0.88 -2.73 3.56
CA ASN A 59 -0.04 -3.10 4.68
C ASN A 59 0.51 -4.51 4.44
N GLN A 60 1.82 -4.71 4.64
CA GLN A 60 2.42 -6.03 4.65
C GLN A 60 2.45 -6.51 6.11
N THR A 61 1.80 -7.66 6.37
CA THR A 61 1.74 -8.21 7.72
C THR A 61 2.56 -9.49 7.82
N PHE A 62 3.30 -9.62 8.90
CA PHE A 62 4.19 -10.75 9.17
C PHE A 62 3.83 -11.37 10.51
N VAL A 63 3.61 -12.67 10.53
CA VAL A 63 3.20 -13.40 11.74
C VAL A 63 4.21 -14.52 12.00
N ARG A 64 4.81 -14.52 13.21
CA ARG A 64 5.68 -15.60 13.65
C ARG A 64 4.88 -16.86 13.89
N GLY A 65 5.20 -17.91 13.16
CA GLY A 65 4.71 -19.27 13.39
C GLY A 65 5.78 -20.17 14.01
N PRO A 66 5.47 -21.43 14.27
CA PRO A 66 6.41 -22.37 14.93
C PRO A 66 7.60 -22.78 14.05
N LYS A 67 7.57 -22.51 12.75
CA LYS A 67 8.62 -22.87 11.77
C LYS A 67 9.27 -21.67 11.09
N GLY A 68 8.80 -20.45 11.35
CA GLY A 68 9.24 -19.22 10.71
C GLY A 68 8.08 -18.24 10.52
N ILE A 69 8.25 -17.30 9.64
CA ILE A 69 7.33 -16.18 9.40
C ILE A 69 6.31 -16.53 8.31
N ILE A 70 5.06 -16.18 8.54
CA ILE A 70 3.99 -16.16 7.53
C ILE A 70 3.86 -14.72 7.04
N ALA A 71 4.02 -14.49 5.73
CA ALA A 71 3.76 -13.19 5.11
C ALA A 71 2.31 -13.13 4.63
N ILE A 72 1.59 -12.07 4.99
CA ILE A 72 0.20 -11.83 4.58
C ILE A 72 0.19 -10.59 3.69
N ASP A 73 -0.19 -10.79 2.44
CA ASP A 73 -0.04 -9.87 1.31
C ASP A 73 1.41 -9.43 1.06
N THR A 74 1.74 -9.12 -0.17
CA THR A 74 3.11 -8.85 -0.61
C THR A 74 3.30 -7.49 -1.27
N GLY A 75 2.27 -6.64 -1.24
CA GLY A 75 2.34 -5.32 -1.85
C GLY A 75 2.05 -5.28 -3.35
N GLU A 76 2.25 -4.12 -3.94
CA GLU A 76 1.92 -3.85 -5.36
C GLU A 76 3.09 -4.09 -6.32
N CYS A 77 4.33 -4.30 -5.80
CA CYS A 77 5.52 -4.56 -6.60
C CYS A 77 6.64 -5.21 -5.76
N CYS A 78 7.65 -5.75 -6.44
CA CYS A 78 8.80 -6.38 -5.81
C CYS A 78 9.57 -5.40 -4.91
N GLU A 79 9.77 -4.17 -5.34
CA GLU A 79 10.51 -3.15 -4.59
C GLU A 79 9.82 -2.78 -3.26
N GLU A 80 8.47 -2.76 -3.26
CA GLU A 80 7.69 -2.57 -2.04
C GLU A 80 7.93 -3.72 -1.04
N MET A 81 7.91 -4.96 -1.54
CA MET A 81 8.17 -6.13 -0.71
C MET A 81 9.63 -6.21 -0.24
N ASP A 82 10.59 -5.84 -1.06
CA ASP A 82 12.01 -5.75 -0.67
C ASP A 82 12.22 -4.76 0.48
N ALA A 83 11.55 -3.60 0.42
CA ALA A 83 11.57 -2.63 1.51
C ALA A 83 10.99 -3.24 2.80
N ALA A 84 9.86 -3.93 2.70
CA ALA A 84 9.22 -4.60 3.82
C ALA A 84 10.12 -5.70 4.43
N LEU A 85 10.78 -6.51 3.60
CA LEU A 85 11.70 -7.55 4.05
C LEU A 85 12.93 -6.97 4.75
N ARG A 86 13.49 -5.85 4.27
CA ARG A 86 14.61 -5.17 4.95
C ARG A 86 14.22 -4.76 6.37
N LEU A 87 13.06 -4.13 6.56
CA LEU A 87 12.58 -3.73 7.87
C LEU A 87 12.27 -4.93 8.77
N LEU A 88 11.67 -5.99 8.23
CA LEU A 88 11.42 -7.23 8.96
C LEU A 88 12.73 -7.86 9.46
N ARG A 89 13.81 -7.81 8.66
CA ARG A 89 15.12 -8.36 9.02
C ARG A 89 15.81 -7.65 10.18
N GLU A 90 15.38 -6.44 10.52
CA GLU A 90 15.80 -5.76 11.75
C GLU A 90 15.15 -6.39 13.01
N LYS A 91 13.98 -7.03 12.85
CA LYS A 91 13.21 -7.64 13.94
C LYS A 91 13.49 -9.13 14.12
N THR A 92 13.62 -9.86 13.02
CA THR A 92 13.81 -11.31 13.06
C THR A 92 14.68 -11.80 11.90
N LYS A 93 15.39 -12.91 12.12
CA LYS A 93 16.15 -13.62 11.09
C LYS A 93 15.45 -14.91 10.63
N GLU A 94 14.28 -15.21 11.18
CA GLU A 94 13.50 -16.38 10.82
C GLU A 94 13.08 -16.34 9.34
N PRO A 95 13.07 -17.47 8.63
CA PRO A 95 12.69 -17.50 7.21
C PRO A 95 11.19 -17.26 7.02
N ILE A 96 10.80 -16.74 5.84
CA ILE A 96 9.40 -16.81 5.41
C ILE A 96 9.11 -18.26 5.02
N VAL A 97 8.09 -18.86 5.63
CA VAL A 97 7.71 -20.27 5.43
C VAL A 97 6.35 -20.47 4.80
N ALA A 98 5.56 -19.41 4.69
CA ALA A 98 4.29 -19.40 3.99
C ALA A 98 3.92 -17.97 3.57
N ILE A 99 3.13 -17.87 2.50
CA ILE A 99 2.55 -16.63 2.02
C ILE A 99 1.04 -16.81 1.96
N ILE A 100 0.28 -15.80 2.40
CA ILE A 100 -1.19 -15.78 2.34
C ILE A 100 -1.60 -14.54 1.57
N TYR A 101 -2.43 -14.71 0.55
CA TYR A 101 -3.09 -13.63 -0.16
C TYR A 101 -4.50 -13.42 0.39
N THR A 102 -4.78 -12.21 0.87
CA THR A 102 -6.14 -11.86 1.31
C THR A 102 -7.07 -11.67 0.11
N HIS A 103 -6.54 -11.06 -0.96
CA HIS A 103 -7.26 -10.85 -2.22
C HIS A 103 -6.24 -10.59 -3.36
N PHE A 104 -6.72 -10.24 -4.56
CA PHE A 104 -5.90 -10.23 -5.77
C PHE A 104 -5.08 -8.94 -6.02
N HIS A 105 -5.23 -7.87 -5.21
CA HIS A 105 -4.57 -6.59 -5.49
C HIS A 105 -3.11 -6.55 -5.02
N TYR A 106 -2.82 -7.02 -3.81
CA TYR A 106 -1.52 -6.82 -3.14
C TYR A 106 -0.70 -8.10 -3.13
N VAL A 107 -0.41 -8.61 -4.33
CA VAL A 107 0.22 -9.91 -4.56
C VAL A 107 1.46 -9.84 -5.48
N ASP A 108 1.79 -8.62 -5.95
CA ASP A 108 2.84 -8.40 -6.95
C ASP A 108 4.26 -8.29 -6.37
N GLY A 109 4.44 -8.36 -5.05
CA GLY A 109 5.77 -8.43 -4.43
C GLY A 109 6.27 -9.85 -4.15
N THR A 110 5.56 -10.88 -4.57
CA THR A 110 5.85 -12.27 -4.14
C THR A 110 7.18 -12.79 -4.67
N GLU A 111 7.59 -12.45 -5.90
CA GLU A 111 8.88 -12.87 -6.46
C GLU A 111 10.06 -12.35 -5.63
N ALA A 112 9.97 -11.17 -5.05
CA ALA A 112 11.00 -10.63 -4.15
C ALA A 112 11.27 -11.53 -2.93
N ILE A 113 10.23 -12.21 -2.41
CA ILE A 113 10.40 -13.19 -1.33
C ILE A 113 11.21 -14.38 -1.85
N PHE A 114 10.88 -14.92 -3.01
CA PHE A 114 11.60 -16.08 -3.57
C PHE A 114 13.06 -15.74 -3.91
N GLU A 115 13.33 -14.59 -4.46
CA GLU A 115 14.69 -14.12 -4.74
C GLU A 115 15.49 -13.95 -3.44
N THR A 116 14.90 -13.33 -2.42
CA THR A 116 15.56 -13.10 -1.12
C THR A 116 15.94 -14.40 -0.42
N TYR A 117 15.13 -15.46 -0.57
CA TYR A 117 15.36 -16.74 0.10
C TYR A 117 15.91 -17.83 -0.82
N GLU A 118 16.20 -17.49 -2.08
CA GLU A 118 16.66 -18.45 -3.10
C GLU A 118 15.80 -19.73 -3.14
N SER A 119 14.49 -19.57 -2.92
CA SER A 119 13.55 -20.67 -2.75
C SER A 119 12.28 -20.46 -3.56
N SER A 120 12.00 -21.39 -4.46
CA SER A 120 10.74 -21.45 -5.22
C SER A 120 9.67 -22.35 -4.57
N SER A 121 9.91 -22.86 -3.36
CA SER A 121 9.07 -23.88 -2.73
C SER A 121 8.25 -23.38 -1.51
N ILE A 122 8.20 -22.05 -1.30
CA ILE A 122 7.36 -21.49 -0.22
C ILE A 122 5.89 -21.65 -0.61
N PRO A 123 5.05 -22.32 0.21
CA PRO A 123 3.63 -22.47 -0.08
C PRO A 123 2.91 -21.13 -0.04
N ILE A 124 2.08 -20.89 -1.06
CA ILE A 124 1.25 -19.71 -1.21
C ILE A 124 -0.21 -20.14 -1.06
N TRP A 125 -0.91 -19.55 -0.12
CA TRP A 125 -2.32 -19.79 0.12
C TRP A 125 -3.15 -18.62 -0.41
N GLY A 126 -4.23 -18.92 -1.14
CA GLY A 126 -5.13 -17.89 -1.64
C GLY A 126 -6.42 -18.48 -2.18
N HIS A 127 -7.43 -17.63 -2.37
CA HIS A 127 -8.70 -18.05 -2.96
C HIS A 127 -8.49 -18.49 -4.42
N GLU A 128 -9.14 -19.53 -4.86
CA GLU A 128 -9.01 -20.09 -6.23
C GLU A 128 -9.26 -19.06 -7.35
N ARG A 129 -10.05 -18.03 -7.09
CA ARG A 129 -10.38 -16.97 -8.06
C ARG A 129 -9.34 -15.86 -8.17
N ILE A 130 -8.30 -15.84 -7.35
CA ILE A 130 -7.30 -14.74 -7.36
C ILE A 130 -6.71 -14.53 -8.76
N SER A 131 -6.21 -15.59 -9.39
CA SER A 131 -5.61 -15.51 -10.72
C SER A 131 -6.60 -15.09 -11.80
N GLN A 132 -7.83 -15.54 -11.72
CA GLN A 132 -8.90 -15.13 -12.66
C GLN A 132 -9.27 -13.67 -12.46
N ASN A 133 -9.49 -13.24 -11.21
CA ASN A 133 -9.86 -11.86 -10.90
C ASN A 133 -8.76 -10.88 -11.32
N ARG A 134 -7.48 -11.22 -11.12
CA ARG A 134 -6.36 -10.41 -11.65
C ARG A 134 -6.43 -10.23 -13.16
N ARG A 135 -6.64 -11.33 -13.91
CA ARG A 135 -6.77 -11.26 -15.38
C ARG A 135 -7.95 -10.39 -15.79
N ASN A 136 -9.12 -10.62 -15.19
CA ASN A 136 -10.32 -9.86 -15.52
C ASN A 136 -10.15 -8.37 -15.21
N TYR A 137 -9.57 -8.03 -14.05
CA TYR A 137 -9.26 -6.64 -13.69
C TYR A 137 -8.35 -5.97 -14.74
N GLY A 138 -7.28 -6.64 -15.15
CA GLY A 138 -6.34 -6.13 -16.13
C GLY A 138 -6.90 -6.02 -17.55
N MET A 139 -7.80 -6.91 -17.95
CA MET A 139 -8.28 -7.01 -19.34
C MET A 139 -9.66 -6.35 -19.56
N GLU A 140 -10.58 -6.52 -18.60
CA GLU A 140 -11.99 -6.17 -18.81
C GLU A 140 -12.34 -4.78 -18.28
N ILE A 141 -11.79 -4.40 -17.12
CA ILE A 141 -12.18 -3.17 -16.43
C ILE A 141 -11.07 -2.15 -16.25
N SER A 142 -9.85 -2.43 -16.69
CA SER A 142 -8.65 -1.60 -16.42
C SER A 142 -8.81 -0.15 -16.85
N ALA A 143 -9.44 0.12 -18.00
CA ALA A 143 -9.64 1.50 -18.49
C ALA A 143 -10.62 2.29 -17.62
N ALA A 144 -11.68 1.66 -17.13
CA ALA A 144 -12.64 2.28 -16.21
C ALA A 144 -12.05 2.43 -14.81
N ALA A 145 -11.37 1.37 -14.32
CA ALA A 145 -10.68 1.38 -13.04
C ALA A 145 -9.58 2.45 -13.00
N GLY A 146 -8.76 2.57 -14.05
CA GLY A 146 -7.70 3.58 -14.14
C GLY A 146 -8.23 5.01 -14.04
N ARG A 147 -9.36 5.33 -14.72
CA ARG A 147 -10.01 6.62 -14.53
C ARG A 147 -10.53 6.82 -13.12
N GLY A 148 -11.14 5.79 -12.53
CA GLY A 148 -11.60 5.81 -11.14
C GLY A 148 -10.47 6.09 -10.16
N LEU A 149 -9.34 5.42 -10.31
CA LEU A 149 -8.14 5.60 -9.48
C LEU A 149 -7.57 7.02 -9.56
N MET A 150 -7.56 7.64 -10.75
CA MET A 150 -7.10 9.03 -10.90
C MET A 150 -7.89 10.00 -10.02
N TYR A 151 -9.22 9.85 -9.96
CA TYR A 151 -10.07 10.69 -9.11
C TYR A 151 -9.99 10.27 -7.63
N GLN A 152 -10.03 8.97 -7.35
CA GLN A 152 -10.01 8.42 -5.98
C GLN A 152 -8.76 8.86 -5.20
N PHE A 153 -7.61 8.86 -5.86
CA PHE A 153 -6.32 9.16 -5.23
C PHE A 153 -5.77 10.55 -5.57
N GLY A 154 -6.56 11.41 -6.23
CA GLY A 154 -6.14 12.75 -6.57
C GLY A 154 -4.87 12.79 -7.43
N MET A 155 -4.65 11.81 -8.32
CA MET A 155 -3.40 11.64 -9.06
C MET A 155 -3.09 12.82 -10.00
N ALA A 156 -4.12 13.57 -10.42
CA ALA A 156 -3.99 14.75 -11.26
C ALA A 156 -3.80 16.06 -10.46
N LEU A 157 -3.89 16.01 -9.14
CA LEU A 157 -3.71 17.19 -8.30
C LEU A 157 -2.23 17.59 -8.20
N PRO A 158 -1.94 18.87 -7.97
CA PRO A 158 -0.58 19.35 -7.68
C PRO A 158 0.04 18.60 -6.50
N GLN A 159 1.37 18.54 -6.46
CA GLN A 159 2.09 17.91 -5.35
C GLN A 159 2.39 18.90 -4.21
N GLU A 160 2.28 20.19 -4.46
CA GLU A 160 2.54 21.28 -3.52
C GLU A 160 1.52 22.40 -3.71
N GLY A 161 1.35 23.24 -2.68
CA GLY A 161 0.43 24.37 -2.69
C GLY A 161 -0.96 24.05 -2.16
N PRO A 162 -1.86 25.04 -2.14
CA PRO A 162 -3.13 24.96 -1.43
C PRO A 162 -4.05 23.84 -1.95
N ASP A 163 -4.02 23.58 -3.26
CA ASP A 163 -4.88 22.57 -3.92
C ASP A 163 -4.18 21.21 -4.08
N SER A 164 -3.03 21.00 -3.45
CA SER A 164 -2.28 19.75 -3.59
C SER A 164 -2.89 18.61 -2.78
N VAL A 165 -2.62 17.37 -3.24
CA VAL A 165 -3.02 16.17 -2.52
C VAL A 165 -2.40 16.16 -1.11
N ILE A 166 -3.19 15.84 -0.10
CA ILE A 166 -2.73 15.76 1.29
C ILE A 166 -2.18 14.35 1.56
N ASN A 167 -3.03 13.36 1.40
CA ASN A 167 -2.71 11.94 1.46
C ASN A 167 -3.80 11.14 0.72
N ALA A 168 -3.57 9.84 0.55
CA ALA A 168 -4.53 8.95 -0.11
C ALA A 168 -5.50 8.26 0.88
N GLY A 169 -5.51 8.68 2.14
CA GLY A 169 -6.36 8.12 3.21
C GLY A 169 -5.80 6.85 3.84
N LEU A 170 -5.33 5.90 3.05
CA LEU A 170 -4.72 4.63 3.47
C LEU A 170 -3.20 4.55 3.19
N GLY A 171 -2.65 5.56 2.51
CA GLY A 171 -1.24 5.74 2.23
C GLY A 171 -0.94 7.21 1.93
N LEU A 172 0.33 7.58 1.84
CA LEU A 172 0.73 8.96 1.54
C LEU A 172 0.42 9.35 0.10
N ALA A 173 0.52 8.40 -0.83
CA ALA A 173 0.24 8.57 -2.24
C ALA A 173 -0.25 7.24 -2.84
N PHE A 174 -0.82 7.28 -4.04
CA PHE A 174 -1.22 6.08 -4.77
C PHE A 174 -0.05 5.13 -5.02
N ARG A 175 1.14 5.67 -5.31
CA ARG A 175 2.40 4.89 -5.42
C ARG A 175 3.53 5.66 -4.75
N ASN A 176 4.33 4.95 -3.98
CA ASN A 176 5.57 5.48 -3.42
C ASN A 176 6.63 5.53 -4.54
N ARG A 177 7.16 6.72 -4.83
CA ARG A 177 8.16 6.92 -5.89
C ARG A 177 9.46 6.18 -5.65
N ASP A 178 9.78 5.88 -4.39
CA ASP A 178 11.00 5.15 -4.01
C ASP A 178 10.95 3.67 -4.45
N HIS A 179 9.77 3.19 -4.83
CA HIS A 179 9.58 1.83 -5.36
C HIS A 179 9.61 1.74 -6.89
N ALA A 180 9.98 2.81 -7.60
CA ALA A 180 10.17 2.68 -9.04
C ALA A 180 11.31 1.68 -9.35
N PRO A 181 11.18 0.80 -10.35
CA PRO A 181 10.24 0.84 -11.49
C PRO A 181 8.87 0.14 -11.26
N TYR A 182 8.52 -0.34 -10.07
CA TYR A 182 7.28 -1.05 -9.75
C TYR A 182 7.17 -2.39 -10.48
N THR A 183 8.17 -3.23 -10.31
CA THR A 183 8.26 -4.55 -10.97
C THR A 183 7.17 -5.50 -10.47
N PRO A 184 6.27 -5.98 -11.35
CA PRO A 184 5.25 -6.94 -10.95
C PRO A 184 5.86 -8.33 -10.79
N GLY A 185 5.67 -8.96 -9.65
CA GLY A 185 6.19 -10.29 -9.30
C GLY A 185 5.11 -11.20 -8.71
N PHE A 186 3.95 -11.28 -9.37
CA PHE A 186 2.88 -12.19 -8.96
C PHE A 186 3.23 -13.65 -9.17
N VAL A 187 3.08 -14.44 -8.13
CA VAL A 187 3.17 -15.91 -8.20
C VAL A 187 1.81 -16.52 -7.86
N GLN A 188 1.39 -17.51 -8.64
CA GLN A 188 0.10 -18.16 -8.42
C GLN A 188 0.06 -18.89 -7.07
N PRO A 189 -1.08 -18.90 -6.36
CA PRO A 189 -1.26 -19.74 -5.18
C PRO A 189 -0.97 -21.20 -5.49
N THR A 190 -0.15 -21.83 -4.63
CA THR A 190 0.14 -23.28 -4.70
C THR A 190 -0.92 -24.09 -3.96
N ASN A 191 -1.63 -23.44 -3.03
CA ASN A 191 -2.71 -24.01 -2.25
C ASN A 191 -3.91 -23.08 -2.34
N THR A 192 -5.07 -23.59 -2.72
CA THR A 192 -6.26 -22.79 -2.91
C THR A 192 -7.41 -23.27 -2.03
N PHE A 193 -8.31 -22.33 -1.72
CA PHE A 193 -9.58 -22.57 -1.05
C PHE A 193 -10.70 -21.82 -1.79
N SER A 194 -11.94 -22.26 -1.61
CA SER A 194 -13.13 -21.71 -2.27
C SER A 194 -14.14 -21.08 -1.30
N GLU A 195 -13.99 -21.30 0.01
CA GLU A 195 -14.85 -20.77 1.08
C GLU A 195 -14.00 -20.32 2.27
#